data_3d433bd5f62b97a7a92d721a70a738ed
#
_entry.id   3d433bd5f62b97a7a92d721a70a738ed
#
_cell.length_a   1.000
_cell.length_b   1.000
_cell.length_c   1.000
_cell.angle_alpha   90.00
_cell.angle_beta   90.00
_cell.angle_gamma   90.00
#
_symmetry.space_group_name_H-M   'P 1'
#
loop_
_entity.id
_entity.type
_entity.pdbx_description
1 polymer ?
#
loop_
_entity_poly.entity_id
_entity_poly.type
_entity_poly.pdbx_seq_one_letter_code
_entity_poly.pdbx_strand_id
1 'polypeptide(L)'
;MSTQALSLPRRFASLVKFEHTVFALPFAYVGAFLAVDGYPGTATLVWLTLAMVGARTLAMALNRLVDAELDARNPRTAGREIPAGTLSRGQVWALCAAALALYLVAAFQLEPIVRWLWPIPVAMFVIYPYLKRVTWLCHLWLGACTGLAPLGAWLAVTGTAPWEAWALFAAQGLWVAGFDLFYSLFDLEHDRAAGLRSWATRFGGRGVFVGARAFHAAAVALLAAVGLGLGSDVFYWLGVAAVAGLLVYEHTLVHPGDLRRLDAAFFTVNGVISVAFFAFVLLDTVL
;
A
#
# COMPACT_ATOMS: atom_id res chain seq x y z
N MET A 1 -23.63 -9.15 -10.68
CA MET A 1 -23.90 -8.15 -11.76
C MET A 1 -22.72 -8.21 -12.73
N SER A 2 -22.96 -8.44 -14.03
CA SER A 2 -21.87 -8.52 -15.01
C SER A 2 -21.20 -7.15 -15.15
N THR A 3 -19.87 -7.12 -15.12
CA THR A 3 -19.04 -5.91 -15.29
C THR A 3 -19.28 -5.18 -16.62
N GLN A 4 -19.93 -5.81 -17.58
CA GLN A 4 -20.30 -5.18 -18.86
C GLN A 4 -21.33 -4.04 -18.75
N ALA A 5 -22.11 -3.98 -17.68
CA ALA A 5 -23.14 -2.94 -17.48
C ALA A 5 -22.59 -1.63 -16.85
N LEU A 6 -21.31 -1.60 -16.44
CA LEU A 6 -20.71 -0.42 -15.78
C LEU A 6 -20.23 0.60 -16.83
N SER A 7 -20.38 1.90 -16.50
CA SER A 7 -19.78 2.98 -17.28
C SER A 7 -18.24 2.91 -17.28
N LEU A 8 -17.58 3.46 -18.30
CA LEU A 8 -16.12 3.43 -18.42
C LEU A 8 -15.38 3.95 -17.16
N PRO A 9 -15.76 5.08 -16.53
CA PRO A 9 -15.14 5.53 -15.29
C PRO A 9 -15.26 4.52 -14.14
N ARG A 10 -16.40 3.85 -14.02
CA ARG A 10 -16.61 2.81 -12.99
C ARG A 10 -15.75 1.58 -13.23
N ARG A 11 -15.51 1.20 -14.50
CA ARG A 11 -14.59 0.10 -14.83
C ARG A 11 -13.16 0.45 -14.46
N PHE A 12 -12.71 1.68 -14.71
CA PHE A 12 -11.39 2.14 -14.27
C PHE A 12 -11.27 2.18 -12.74
N ALA A 13 -12.28 2.68 -12.03
CA ALA A 13 -12.29 2.66 -10.56
C ALA A 13 -12.22 1.22 -10.00
N SER A 14 -12.93 0.27 -10.61
CA SER A 14 -12.87 -1.14 -10.27
C SER A 14 -11.48 -1.73 -10.54
N LEU A 15 -10.88 -1.43 -11.68
CA LEU A 15 -9.54 -1.91 -12.07
C LEU A 15 -8.47 -1.51 -11.06
N VAL A 16 -8.49 -0.25 -10.59
CA VAL A 16 -7.50 0.27 -9.64
C VAL A 16 -7.87 0.01 -8.17
N LYS A 17 -9.03 -0.62 -7.92
CA LYS A 17 -9.50 -0.85 -6.56
C LYS A 17 -9.46 0.46 -5.74
N PHE A 18 -10.20 1.46 -6.19
CA PHE A 18 -10.15 2.82 -5.62
C PHE A 18 -10.40 2.83 -4.10
N GLU A 19 -11.26 1.95 -3.62
CA GLU A 19 -11.53 1.74 -2.20
C GLU A 19 -10.29 1.41 -1.35
N HIS A 20 -9.24 0.82 -1.97
CA HIS A 20 -7.99 0.52 -1.27
C HIS A 20 -7.07 1.74 -1.09
N THR A 21 -7.43 2.90 -1.64
CA THR A 21 -6.68 4.16 -1.43
C THR A 21 -6.65 4.54 0.05
N VAL A 22 -7.63 4.08 0.82
CA VAL A 22 -7.72 4.23 2.28
C VAL A 22 -6.53 3.66 3.05
N PHE A 23 -5.76 2.74 2.48
CA PHE A 23 -4.60 2.18 3.19
C PHE A 23 -3.34 3.04 3.09
N ALA A 24 -3.12 3.69 1.96
CA ALA A 24 -1.87 4.39 1.71
C ALA A 24 -1.97 5.91 1.92
N LEU A 25 -3.11 6.53 1.61
CA LEU A 25 -3.29 7.97 1.71
C LEU A 25 -3.19 8.50 3.16
N PRO A 26 -3.83 7.88 4.18
CA PRO A 26 -3.66 8.34 5.55
C PRO A 26 -2.21 8.29 6.03
N PHE A 27 -1.43 7.28 5.63
CA PHE A 27 -0.01 7.21 5.98
C PHE A 27 0.84 8.26 5.24
N ALA A 28 0.48 8.66 4.02
CA ALA A 28 1.10 9.83 3.40
C ALA A 28 0.87 11.09 4.24
N TYR A 29 -0.35 11.27 4.75
CA TYR A 29 -0.65 12.38 5.65
C TYR A 29 0.10 12.26 6.99
N VAL A 30 0.20 11.06 7.58
CA VAL A 30 1.05 10.84 8.76
C VAL A 30 2.47 11.37 8.51
N GLY A 31 3.08 11.01 7.38
CA GLY A 31 4.42 11.50 7.02
C GLY A 31 4.47 13.02 6.86
N ALA A 32 3.45 13.64 6.24
CA ALA A 32 3.40 15.08 6.03
C ALA A 32 3.19 15.88 7.33
N PHE A 33 2.31 15.43 8.23
CA PHE A 33 2.03 16.10 9.49
C PHE A 33 3.19 15.98 10.47
N LEU A 34 3.76 14.78 10.62
CA LEU A 34 4.94 14.57 11.48
C LEU A 34 6.16 15.33 10.96
N ALA A 35 6.31 15.52 9.63
CA ALA A 35 7.44 16.20 9.04
C ALA A 35 7.54 17.69 9.44
N VAL A 36 6.42 18.34 9.73
CA VAL A 36 6.35 19.76 10.11
C VAL A 36 5.86 19.99 11.53
N ASP A 37 5.59 18.92 12.25
CA ASP A 37 5.00 18.96 13.58
C ASP A 37 3.80 19.93 13.61
N GLY A 38 2.84 19.69 12.71
CA GLY A 38 1.70 20.58 12.52
C GLY A 38 1.01 20.42 11.18
N TYR A 39 0.31 21.48 10.77
CA TYR A 39 -0.46 21.53 9.52
C TYR A 39 0.41 21.88 8.32
N PRO A 40 0.60 20.98 7.33
CA PRO A 40 1.50 21.20 6.19
C PRO A 40 0.95 22.17 5.12
N GLY A 41 -0.23 22.74 5.33
CA GLY A 41 -0.87 23.67 4.41
C GLY A 41 -1.79 22.99 3.38
N THR A 42 -2.92 23.66 3.07
CA THR A 42 -3.97 23.10 2.17
C THR A 42 -3.42 22.78 0.78
N ALA A 43 -2.63 23.68 0.19
CA ALA A 43 -2.08 23.50 -1.15
C ALA A 43 -1.18 22.25 -1.22
N THR A 44 -0.32 22.06 -0.22
CA THR A 44 0.55 20.89 -0.09
C THR A 44 -0.26 19.60 0.00
N LEU A 45 -1.29 19.58 0.86
CA LEU A 45 -2.16 18.40 1.01
C LEU A 45 -2.93 18.07 -0.28
N VAL A 46 -3.38 19.08 -1.01
CA VAL A 46 -4.04 18.86 -2.32
C VAL A 46 -3.07 18.24 -3.31
N TRP A 47 -1.87 18.80 -3.46
CA TRP A 47 -0.88 18.26 -4.39
C TRP A 47 -0.38 16.86 -3.97
N LEU A 48 -0.19 16.64 -2.68
CA LEU A 48 0.15 15.32 -2.15
C LEU A 48 -0.94 14.29 -2.45
N THR A 49 -2.22 14.66 -2.26
CA THR A 49 -3.36 13.79 -2.58
C THR A 49 -3.37 13.43 -4.07
N LEU A 50 -3.21 14.42 -4.96
CA LEU A 50 -3.18 14.20 -6.40
C LEU A 50 -1.99 13.33 -6.82
N ALA A 51 -0.81 13.55 -6.22
CA ALA A 51 0.35 12.70 -6.43
C ALA A 51 0.08 11.25 -6.01
N MET A 52 -0.52 11.03 -4.84
CA MET A 52 -0.88 9.70 -4.34
C MET A 52 -1.92 9.00 -5.23
N VAL A 53 -2.94 9.73 -5.70
CA VAL A 53 -3.95 9.19 -6.63
C VAL A 53 -3.28 8.80 -7.95
N GLY A 54 -2.42 9.64 -8.51
CA GLY A 54 -1.68 9.35 -9.75
C GLY A 54 -0.76 8.13 -9.59
N ALA A 55 0.10 8.14 -8.56
CA ALA A 55 1.06 7.06 -8.30
C ALA A 55 0.36 5.72 -8.09
N ARG A 56 -0.69 5.68 -7.26
CA ARG A 56 -1.44 4.46 -6.99
C ARG A 56 -2.18 3.95 -8.22
N THR A 57 -2.84 4.84 -8.98
CA THR A 57 -3.52 4.47 -10.21
C THR A 57 -2.53 3.85 -11.21
N LEU A 58 -1.36 4.47 -11.37
CA LEU A 58 -0.29 3.96 -12.22
C LEU A 58 0.18 2.57 -11.76
N ALA A 59 0.49 2.39 -10.48
CA ALA A 59 0.96 1.13 -9.93
C ALA A 59 -0.04 -0.01 -10.17
N MET A 60 -1.32 0.23 -9.89
CA MET A 60 -2.38 -0.76 -10.06
C MET A 60 -2.63 -1.08 -11.54
N ALA A 61 -2.67 -0.06 -12.40
CA ALA A 61 -2.88 -0.27 -13.85
C ALA A 61 -1.71 -1.05 -14.49
N LEU A 62 -0.46 -0.75 -14.13
CA LEU A 62 0.72 -1.51 -14.55
C LEU A 62 0.65 -2.97 -14.09
N ASN A 63 0.30 -3.21 -12.83
CA ASN A 63 0.13 -4.56 -12.32
C ASN A 63 -0.92 -5.35 -13.12
N ARG A 64 -2.07 -4.74 -13.44
CA ARG A 64 -3.12 -5.37 -14.25
C ARG A 64 -2.67 -5.67 -15.67
N LEU A 65 -1.89 -4.79 -16.30
CA LEU A 65 -1.36 -5.00 -17.66
C LEU A 65 -0.37 -6.16 -17.72
N VAL A 66 0.56 -6.20 -16.77
CA VAL A 66 1.64 -7.19 -16.73
C VAL A 66 1.11 -8.57 -16.35
N ASP A 67 0.19 -8.63 -15.40
CA ASP A 67 -0.35 -9.88 -14.88
C ASP A 67 -1.59 -10.39 -15.66
N ALA A 68 -2.04 -9.72 -16.71
CA ALA A 68 -3.27 -10.06 -17.43
C ALA A 68 -3.36 -11.54 -17.86
N GLU A 69 -2.27 -12.14 -18.33
CA GLU A 69 -2.21 -13.54 -18.74
C GLU A 69 -2.22 -14.53 -17.56
N LEU A 70 -1.55 -14.17 -16.47
CA LEU A 70 -1.59 -14.94 -15.22
C LEU A 70 -2.99 -14.86 -14.58
N ASP A 71 -3.58 -13.66 -14.58
CA ASP A 71 -4.92 -13.42 -14.07
C ASP A 71 -5.99 -14.23 -14.83
N ALA A 72 -5.85 -14.36 -16.14
CA ALA A 72 -6.77 -15.15 -16.96
C ALA A 72 -6.76 -16.66 -16.63
N ARG A 73 -5.64 -17.15 -16.10
CA ARG A 73 -5.46 -18.57 -15.71
C ARG A 73 -5.87 -18.86 -14.26
N ASN A 74 -6.00 -17.84 -13.43
CA ASN A 74 -6.39 -17.99 -12.03
C ASN A 74 -7.90 -17.80 -11.88
N PRO A 75 -8.68 -18.80 -11.43
CA PRO A 75 -10.14 -18.70 -11.28
C PRO A 75 -10.60 -17.49 -10.45
N ARG A 76 -9.80 -17.08 -9.44
CA ARG A 76 -10.08 -15.93 -8.58
C ARG A 76 -9.99 -14.59 -9.33
N THR A 77 -9.13 -14.49 -10.33
CA THR A 77 -8.82 -13.23 -11.03
C THR A 77 -9.20 -13.22 -12.50
N ALA A 78 -9.68 -14.33 -13.06
CA ALA A 78 -10.13 -14.42 -14.46
C ALA A 78 -11.27 -13.44 -14.81
N GLY A 79 -12.07 -13.04 -13.80
CA GLY A 79 -13.13 -12.03 -13.94
C GLY A 79 -12.66 -10.57 -13.93
N ARG A 80 -11.35 -10.30 -13.81
CA ARG A 80 -10.79 -8.93 -13.84
C ARG A 80 -10.98 -8.29 -15.22
N GLU A 81 -10.91 -6.98 -15.30
CA GLU A 81 -11.32 -6.16 -16.43
C GLU A 81 -10.60 -6.52 -17.75
N ILE A 82 -9.27 -6.77 -17.71
CA ILE A 82 -8.51 -7.13 -18.92
C ILE A 82 -8.76 -8.57 -19.33
N PRO A 83 -8.63 -9.59 -18.45
CA PRO A 83 -8.95 -10.98 -18.79
C PRO A 83 -10.39 -11.16 -19.27
N ALA A 84 -11.35 -10.48 -18.64
CA ALA A 84 -12.77 -10.54 -19.01
C ALA A 84 -13.12 -9.72 -20.27
N GLY A 85 -12.16 -9.01 -20.87
CA GLY A 85 -12.37 -8.21 -22.08
C GLY A 85 -13.23 -6.94 -21.88
N THR A 86 -13.49 -6.53 -20.63
CA THR A 86 -14.30 -5.33 -20.33
C THR A 86 -13.50 -4.03 -20.47
N LEU A 87 -12.17 -4.10 -20.41
CA LEU A 87 -11.22 -3.04 -20.79
C LEU A 87 -10.16 -3.61 -21.71
N SER A 88 -9.83 -2.87 -22.76
CA SER A 88 -8.73 -3.21 -23.65
C SER A 88 -7.37 -2.82 -23.03
N ARG A 89 -6.29 -3.51 -23.40
CA ARG A 89 -4.93 -3.14 -23.00
C ARG A 89 -4.60 -1.69 -23.38
N GLY A 90 -5.06 -1.21 -24.54
CA GLY A 90 -4.87 0.18 -25.00
C GLY A 90 -5.53 1.20 -24.08
N GLN A 91 -6.75 0.93 -23.60
CA GLN A 91 -7.43 1.80 -22.62
C GLN A 91 -6.68 1.85 -21.29
N VAL A 92 -6.12 0.72 -20.83
CA VAL A 92 -5.35 0.69 -19.57
C VAL A 92 -3.99 1.37 -19.75
N TRP A 93 -3.33 1.27 -20.91
CA TRP A 93 -2.13 2.07 -21.21
C TRP A 93 -2.43 3.58 -21.23
N ALA A 94 -3.56 4.00 -21.80
CA ALA A 94 -3.98 5.40 -21.73
C ALA A 94 -4.22 5.86 -20.29
N LEU A 95 -4.80 5.00 -19.43
CA LEU A 95 -4.93 5.27 -17.99
C LEU A 95 -3.56 5.40 -17.31
N CYS A 96 -2.59 4.54 -17.64
CA CYS A 96 -1.22 4.65 -17.11
C CYS A 96 -0.58 5.99 -17.49
N ALA A 97 -0.73 6.41 -18.75
CA ALA A 97 -0.19 7.70 -19.21
C ALA A 97 -0.84 8.89 -18.49
N ALA A 98 -2.17 8.87 -18.34
CA ALA A 98 -2.89 9.92 -17.61
C ALA A 98 -2.52 9.94 -16.12
N ALA A 99 -2.39 8.77 -15.48
CA ALA A 99 -1.99 8.64 -14.09
C ALA A 99 -0.55 9.12 -13.85
N LEU A 100 0.38 8.80 -14.75
CA LEU A 100 1.75 9.29 -14.70
C LEU A 100 1.79 10.81 -14.88
N ALA A 101 1.03 11.36 -15.83
CA ALA A 101 0.94 12.80 -16.03
C ALA A 101 0.40 13.50 -14.78
N LEU A 102 -0.67 12.98 -14.17
CA LEU A 102 -1.22 13.52 -12.91
C LEU A 102 -0.17 13.47 -11.78
N TYR A 103 0.52 12.33 -11.63
CA TYR A 103 1.58 12.16 -10.63
C TYR A 103 2.70 13.20 -10.82
N LEU A 104 3.19 13.36 -12.06
CA LEU A 104 4.26 14.31 -12.36
C LEU A 104 3.82 15.76 -12.13
N VAL A 105 2.66 16.16 -12.63
CA VAL A 105 2.12 17.52 -12.42
C VAL A 105 2.05 17.83 -10.94
N ALA A 106 1.52 16.91 -10.13
CA ALA A 106 1.40 17.11 -8.69
C ALA A 106 2.77 17.12 -7.98
N ALA A 107 3.66 16.17 -8.31
CA ALA A 107 4.99 16.08 -7.73
C ALA A 107 5.84 17.32 -8.00
N PHE A 108 5.68 17.96 -9.16
CA PHE A 108 6.41 19.17 -9.53
C PHE A 108 5.91 20.44 -8.82
N GLN A 109 4.79 20.38 -8.11
CA GLN A 109 4.30 21.47 -7.25
C GLN A 109 4.77 21.36 -5.79
N LEU A 110 5.44 20.26 -5.45
CA LEU A 110 5.98 19.98 -4.12
C LEU A 110 7.46 20.37 -4.05
N GLU A 111 8.15 20.02 -2.95
CA GLU A 111 9.55 20.37 -2.76
C GLU A 111 10.45 19.96 -3.95
N PRO A 112 11.45 20.80 -4.35
CA PRO A 112 12.24 20.59 -5.56
C PRO A 112 12.93 19.21 -5.65
N ILE A 113 13.28 18.61 -4.53
CA ILE A 113 13.92 17.27 -4.51
C ILE A 113 13.04 16.20 -5.14
N VAL A 114 11.70 16.30 -4.98
CA VAL A 114 10.73 15.33 -5.53
C VAL A 114 10.79 15.28 -7.05
N ARG A 115 11.16 16.40 -7.69
CA ARG A 115 11.33 16.49 -9.16
C ARG A 115 12.45 15.61 -9.69
N TRP A 116 13.39 15.21 -8.85
CA TRP A 116 14.48 14.30 -9.21
C TRP A 116 14.20 12.86 -8.78
N LEU A 117 13.41 12.68 -7.74
CA LEU A 117 13.15 11.36 -7.14
C LEU A 117 11.93 10.63 -7.75
N TRP A 118 11.09 11.30 -8.55
CA TRP A 118 9.91 10.70 -9.15
C TRP A 118 10.14 9.38 -9.92
N PRO A 119 11.31 9.14 -10.56
CA PRO A 119 11.52 7.89 -11.28
C PRO A 119 11.61 6.67 -10.36
N ILE A 120 11.99 6.86 -9.07
CA ILE A 120 12.17 5.76 -8.12
C ILE A 120 10.86 4.99 -7.88
N PRO A 121 9.75 5.61 -7.43
CA PRO A 121 8.50 4.89 -7.26
C PRO A 121 7.98 4.30 -8.57
N VAL A 122 8.13 5.00 -9.70
CA VAL A 122 7.71 4.48 -11.01
C VAL A 122 8.47 3.21 -11.38
N ALA A 123 9.79 3.19 -11.21
CA ALA A 123 10.60 2.00 -11.43
C ALA A 123 10.18 0.85 -10.50
N MET A 124 9.91 1.14 -9.23
CA MET A 124 9.44 0.13 -8.27
C MET A 124 8.08 -0.46 -8.66
N PHE A 125 7.16 0.37 -9.18
CA PHE A 125 5.85 -0.08 -9.66
C PHE A 125 5.95 -0.94 -10.92
N VAL A 126 6.87 -0.63 -11.83
CA VAL A 126 7.14 -1.44 -13.03
C VAL A 126 7.75 -2.78 -12.66
N ILE A 127 8.68 -2.82 -11.70
CA ILE A 127 9.37 -4.04 -11.27
C ILE A 127 8.44 -4.99 -10.51
N TYR A 128 7.56 -4.46 -9.66
CA TYR A 128 6.72 -5.22 -8.74
C TYR A 128 6.01 -6.42 -9.36
N PRO A 129 5.27 -6.30 -10.49
CA PRO A 129 4.51 -7.43 -11.04
C PRO A 129 5.38 -8.60 -11.51
N TYR A 130 6.64 -8.34 -11.82
CA TYR A 130 7.58 -9.39 -12.26
C TYR A 130 8.17 -10.19 -11.12
N LEU A 131 8.17 -9.65 -9.89
CA LEU A 131 8.93 -10.24 -8.79
C LEU A 131 8.46 -11.62 -8.41
N LYS A 132 7.16 -11.89 -8.40
CA LYS A 132 6.67 -13.24 -8.07
C LYS A 132 7.07 -14.31 -9.10
N ARG A 133 7.59 -13.91 -10.26
CA ARG A 133 8.19 -14.85 -11.24
C ARG A 133 9.64 -15.22 -10.90
N VAL A 134 10.31 -14.38 -10.09
CA VAL A 134 11.76 -14.53 -9.81
C VAL A 134 12.08 -14.70 -8.32
N THR A 135 11.29 -14.13 -7.40
CA THR A 135 11.62 -14.15 -5.96
C THR A 135 10.39 -14.24 -5.06
N TRP A 136 10.55 -14.85 -3.90
CA TRP A 136 9.57 -14.91 -2.84
C TRP A 136 9.49 -13.58 -2.02
N LEU A 137 10.40 -12.64 -2.26
CA LEU A 137 10.44 -11.33 -1.59
C LEU A 137 9.42 -10.32 -2.15
N CYS A 138 8.54 -10.73 -3.07
CA CYS A 138 7.56 -9.85 -3.71
C CYS A 138 6.67 -9.08 -2.71
N HIS A 139 6.36 -9.68 -1.56
CA HIS A 139 5.58 -9.04 -0.48
C HIS A 139 6.34 -7.89 0.20
N LEU A 140 7.63 -8.07 0.47
CA LEU A 140 8.49 -7.00 1.00
C LEU A 140 8.67 -5.86 -0.01
N TRP A 141 8.74 -6.19 -1.30
CA TRP A 141 8.78 -5.15 -2.34
C TRP A 141 7.48 -4.38 -2.43
N LEU A 142 6.32 -5.05 -2.33
CA LEU A 142 5.02 -4.37 -2.21
C LEU A 142 4.99 -3.45 -1.00
N GLY A 143 5.47 -3.95 0.14
CA GLY A 143 5.64 -3.15 1.34
C GLY A 143 6.51 -1.92 1.08
N ALA A 144 7.67 -2.08 0.44
CA ALA A 144 8.54 -0.96 0.09
C ALA A 144 7.84 0.05 -0.86
N CYS A 145 7.09 -0.42 -1.86
CA CYS A 145 6.30 0.46 -2.73
C CYS A 145 5.29 1.31 -1.94
N THR A 146 4.63 0.72 -0.95
CA THR A 146 3.64 1.44 -0.13
C THR A 146 4.28 2.31 0.95
N GLY A 147 5.41 1.89 1.52
CA GLY A 147 6.21 2.68 2.45
C GLY A 147 6.74 3.99 1.86
N LEU A 148 6.86 4.08 0.53
CA LEU A 148 7.16 5.34 -0.14
C LEU A 148 6.09 6.43 0.11
N ALA A 149 4.88 6.09 0.57
CA ALA A 149 3.84 7.07 0.83
C ALA A 149 4.23 8.05 1.96
N PRO A 150 4.53 7.61 3.21
CA PRO A 150 4.95 8.54 4.27
C PRO A 150 6.34 9.14 4.00
N LEU A 151 7.30 8.37 3.45
CA LEU A 151 8.63 8.88 3.13
C LEU A 151 8.57 9.96 2.04
N GLY A 152 7.83 9.69 0.96
CA GLY A 152 7.64 10.63 -0.14
C GLY A 152 6.88 11.88 0.30
N ALA A 153 5.89 11.73 1.19
CA ALA A 153 5.17 12.87 1.76
C ALA A 153 6.08 13.74 2.65
N TRP A 154 6.91 13.12 3.48
CA TRP A 154 7.92 13.82 4.29
C TRP A 154 8.86 14.64 3.40
N LEU A 155 9.47 14.00 2.40
CA LEU A 155 10.34 14.67 1.41
C LEU A 155 9.62 15.77 0.64
N ALA A 156 8.34 15.56 0.32
CA ALA A 156 7.52 16.51 -0.43
C ALA A 156 7.19 17.78 0.35
N VAL A 157 7.29 17.75 1.67
CA VAL A 157 6.96 18.88 2.56
C VAL A 157 8.24 19.60 3.02
N THR A 158 9.32 18.85 3.33
CA THR A 158 10.53 19.41 3.98
C THR A 158 11.78 19.40 3.08
N GLY A 159 11.76 18.67 1.98
CA GLY A 159 12.95 18.47 1.13
C GLY A 159 14.01 17.55 1.75
N THR A 160 13.77 16.99 2.93
CA THR A 160 14.73 16.16 3.68
C THR A 160 14.10 14.84 4.12
N ALA A 161 14.92 13.85 4.45
CA ALA A 161 14.45 12.57 4.95
C ALA A 161 15.32 12.12 6.14
N PRO A 162 15.01 12.58 7.36
CA PRO A 162 15.68 12.12 8.57
C PRO A 162 15.36 10.64 8.83
N TRP A 163 16.01 10.04 9.82
CA TRP A 163 15.85 8.61 10.11
C TRP A 163 14.39 8.23 10.47
N GLU A 164 13.61 9.14 11.02
CA GLU A 164 12.19 8.95 11.36
C GLU A 164 11.35 8.73 10.09
N ALA A 165 11.64 9.46 9.02
CA ALA A 165 10.99 9.28 7.72
C ALA A 165 11.28 7.88 7.14
N TRP A 166 12.51 7.39 7.27
CA TRP A 166 12.89 6.03 6.87
C TRP A 166 12.30 4.96 7.78
N ALA A 167 12.18 5.24 9.07
CA ALA A 167 11.50 4.35 10.01
C ALA A 167 10.01 4.23 9.70
N LEU A 168 9.32 5.33 9.34
CA LEU A 168 7.94 5.32 8.86
C LEU A 168 7.79 4.53 7.55
N PHE A 169 8.72 4.71 6.60
CA PHE A 169 8.79 3.90 5.39
C PHE A 169 8.83 2.41 5.71
N ALA A 170 9.73 2.01 6.62
CA ALA A 170 9.89 0.62 7.01
C ALA A 170 8.69 0.11 7.81
N ALA A 171 8.13 0.91 8.71
CA ALA A 171 6.96 0.57 9.50
C ALA A 171 5.74 0.26 8.62
N GLN A 172 5.39 1.18 7.72
CA GLN A 172 4.30 0.95 6.78
C GLN A 172 4.62 -0.20 5.83
N GLY A 173 5.84 -0.28 5.34
CA GLY A 173 6.26 -1.36 4.44
C GLY A 173 6.10 -2.73 5.07
N LEU A 174 6.53 -2.92 6.31
CA LEU A 174 6.40 -4.17 7.04
C LEU A 174 4.95 -4.48 7.42
N TRP A 175 4.16 -3.49 7.82
CA TRP A 175 2.74 -3.68 8.06
C TRP A 175 2.02 -4.19 6.81
N VAL A 176 2.21 -3.54 5.65
CA VAL A 176 1.59 -3.95 4.38
C VAL A 176 2.11 -5.33 3.94
N ALA A 177 3.41 -5.59 4.04
CA ALA A 177 3.95 -6.90 3.75
C ALA A 177 3.34 -7.99 4.65
N GLY A 178 3.15 -7.70 5.94
CA GLY A 178 2.59 -8.63 6.91
C GLY A 178 1.17 -9.09 6.55
N PHE A 179 0.26 -8.18 6.24
CA PHE A 179 -1.09 -8.57 5.85
C PHE A 179 -1.15 -9.16 4.42
N ASP A 180 -0.25 -8.76 3.51
CA ASP A 180 -0.17 -9.34 2.17
C ASP A 180 0.33 -10.79 2.20
N LEU A 181 1.13 -11.17 3.21
CA LEU A 181 1.46 -12.58 3.45
C LEU A 181 0.19 -13.42 3.68
N PHE A 182 -0.76 -12.95 4.48
CA PHE A 182 -2.03 -13.67 4.67
C PHE A 182 -2.80 -13.80 3.35
N TYR A 183 -2.83 -12.70 2.57
CA TYR A 183 -3.54 -12.68 1.30
C TYR A 183 -2.95 -13.67 0.28
N SER A 184 -1.64 -13.93 0.35
CA SER A 184 -0.97 -14.92 -0.50
C SER A 184 -1.45 -16.36 -0.29
N LEU A 185 -2.13 -16.67 0.81
CA LEU A 185 -2.70 -18.00 1.06
C LEU A 185 -3.86 -18.32 0.10
N PHE A 186 -4.62 -17.32 -0.38
CA PHE A 186 -5.67 -17.55 -1.35
C PHE A 186 -5.16 -18.06 -2.69
N ASP A 187 -3.95 -17.70 -3.07
CA ASP A 187 -3.35 -18.07 -4.35
C ASP A 187 -2.35 -19.23 -4.23
N LEU A 188 -2.14 -19.80 -3.04
CA LEU A 188 -1.07 -20.75 -2.77
C LEU A 188 -1.05 -21.97 -3.73
N GLU A 189 -2.20 -22.59 -3.96
CA GLU A 189 -2.30 -23.76 -4.85
C GLU A 189 -2.08 -23.36 -6.31
N HIS A 190 -2.68 -22.25 -6.73
CA HIS A 190 -2.48 -21.70 -8.08
C HIS A 190 -1.03 -21.30 -8.32
N ASP A 191 -0.42 -20.56 -7.39
CA ASP A 191 0.98 -20.10 -7.50
C ASP A 191 1.95 -21.29 -7.57
N ARG A 192 1.70 -22.36 -6.81
CA ARG A 192 2.48 -23.60 -6.90
C ARG A 192 2.35 -24.25 -8.26
N ALA A 193 1.12 -24.40 -8.76
CA ALA A 193 0.87 -25.01 -10.07
C ALA A 193 1.45 -24.20 -11.22
N ALA A 194 1.45 -22.86 -11.09
CA ALA A 194 2.01 -21.94 -12.08
C ALA A 194 3.52 -21.70 -11.94
N GLY A 195 4.19 -22.33 -10.95
CA GLY A 195 5.64 -22.15 -10.70
C GLY A 195 6.00 -20.74 -10.19
N LEU A 196 5.04 -20.01 -9.63
CA LEU A 196 5.24 -18.67 -9.07
C LEU A 196 5.87 -18.74 -7.68
N ARG A 197 6.61 -17.71 -7.33
CA ARG A 197 7.34 -17.61 -6.07
C ARG A 197 6.69 -16.59 -5.17
N SER A 198 6.25 -17.04 -4.01
CA SER A 198 5.70 -16.20 -2.95
C SER A 198 6.22 -16.68 -1.59
N TRP A 199 6.01 -15.90 -0.54
CA TRP A 199 6.32 -16.35 0.82
C TRP A 199 5.55 -17.64 1.16
N ALA A 200 4.27 -17.70 0.78
CA ALA A 200 3.44 -18.89 1.01
C ALA A 200 3.96 -20.13 0.25
N THR A 201 4.41 -19.99 -1.01
CA THR A 201 4.97 -21.12 -1.77
C THR A 201 6.29 -21.59 -1.19
N ARG A 202 7.12 -20.70 -0.62
CA ARG A 202 8.45 -20.98 -0.06
C ARG A 202 8.38 -21.59 1.34
N PHE A 203 7.56 -20.99 2.24
CA PHE A 203 7.56 -21.31 3.68
C PHE A 203 6.27 -21.99 4.15
N GLY A 204 5.27 -22.13 3.26
CA GLY A 204 3.98 -22.72 3.58
C GLY A 204 3.11 -21.85 4.51
N GLY A 205 1.93 -22.34 4.86
CA GLY A 205 0.99 -21.60 5.69
C GLY A 205 1.56 -21.21 7.06
N ARG A 206 2.28 -22.13 7.74
CA ARG A 206 2.89 -21.82 9.04
C ARG A 206 3.91 -20.68 8.93
N GLY A 207 4.72 -20.67 7.86
CA GLY A 207 5.70 -19.62 7.61
C GLY A 207 5.03 -18.26 7.34
N VAL A 208 3.86 -18.22 6.72
CA VAL A 208 3.04 -17.02 6.53
C VAL A 208 2.65 -16.43 7.89
N PHE A 209 2.09 -17.23 8.81
CA PHE A 209 1.67 -16.73 10.12
C PHE A 209 2.84 -16.24 10.97
N VAL A 210 3.98 -16.92 10.94
CA VAL A 210 5.19 -16.48 11.66
C VAL A 210 5.74 -15.19 11.06
N GLY A 211 5.85 -15.13 9.72
CA GLY A 211 6.33 -13.95 9.02
C GLY A 211 5.45 -12.73 9.24
N ALA A 212 4.12 -12.87 9.13
CA ALA A 212 3.17 -11.78 9.37
C ALA A 212 3.28 -11.23 10.80
N ARG A 213 3.38 -12.10 11.82
CA ARG A 213 3.57 -11.67 13.21
C ARG A 213 4.88 -10.90 13.40
N ALA A 214 5.97 -11.40 12.82
CA ALA A 214 7.27 -10.74 12.92
C ALA A 214 7.25 -9.36 12.25
N PHE A 215 6.64 -9.25 11.06
CA PHE A 215 6.54 -7.99 10.34
C PHE A 215 5.65 -6.98 11.07
N HIS A 216 4.50 -7.40 11.58
CA HIS A 216 3.60 -6.52 12.35
C HIS A 216 4.25 -6.08 13.68
N ALA A 217 4.93 -6.96 14.41
CA ALA A 217 5.66 -6.58 15.62
C ALA A 217 6.78 -5.58 15.32
N ALA A 218 7.55 -5.79 14.23
CA ALA A 218 8.58 -4.85 13.82
C ALA A 218 7.98 -3.51 13.36
N ALA A 219 6.83 -3.51 12.67
CA ALA A 219 6.14 -2.28 12.30
C ALA A 219 5.74 -1.45 13.52
N VAL A 220 5.14 -2.08 14.55
CA VAL A 220 4.79 -1.39 15.82
C VAL A 220 6.03 -0.87 16.52
N ALA A 221 7.11 -1.64 16.58
CA ALA A 221 8.36 -1.21 17.20
C ALA A 221 8.97 0.00 16.47
N LEU A 222 8.89 0.04 15.14
CA LEU A 222 9.36 1.18 14.35
C LEU A 222 8.47 2.42 14.55
N LEU A 223 7.14 2.28 14.63
CA LEU A 223 6.27 3.39 15.00
C LEU A 223 6.61 3.93 16.39
N ALA A 224 6.84 3.06 17.35
CA ALA A 224 7.28 3.48 18.69
C ALA A 224 8.64 4.21 18.65
N ALA A 225 9.59 3.73 17.85
CA ALA A 225 10.88 4.40 17.67
C ALA A 225 10.72 5.79 17.06
N VAL A 226 9.83 5.97 16.07
CA VAL A 226 9.50 7.28 15.48
C VAL A 226 8.97 8.23 16.55
N GLY A 227 8.00 7.80 17.37
CA GLY A 227 7.45 8.62 18.46
C GLY A 227 8.50 9.04 19.48
N LEU A 228 9.43 8.14 19.83
CA LEU A 228 10.56 8.47 20.72
C LEU A 228 11.51 9.50 20.07
N GLY A 229 11.82 9.33 18.76
CA GLY A 229 12.71 10.23 18.04
C GLY A 229 12.17 11.64 17.88
N LEU A 230 10.86 11.75 17.65
CA LEU A 230 10.18 13.04 17.50
C LEU A 230 9.79 13.68 18.84
N GLY A 231 9.84 12.94 19.94
CA GLY A 231 9.31 13.42 21.22
C GLY A 231 7.80 13.58 21.23
N SER A 232 7.08 12.74 20.47
CA SER A 232 5.63 12.81 20.30
C SER A 232 4.85 12.71 21.61
N ASP A 233 3.70 13.37 21.64
CA ASP A 233 2.84 13.48 22.82
C ASP A 233 1.85 12.29 22.96
N VAL A 234 0.94 12.39 23.90
CA VAL A 234 0.06 11.31 24.34
C VAL A 234 -0.82 10.74 23.22
N PHE A 235 -1.28 11.57 22.30
CA PHE A 235 -2.16 11.10 21.21
C PHE A 235 -1.42 10.17 20.25
N TYR A 236 -0.16 10.48 19.91
CA TYR A 236 0.63 9.58 19.08
C TYR A 236 0.76 8.18 19.74
N TRP A 237 1.04 8.13 21.03
CA TRP A 237 1.18 6.87 21.77
C TRP A 237 -0.13 6.09 21.87
N LEU A 238 -1.27 6.78 22.01
CA LEU A 238 -2.58 6.15 21.90
C LEU A 238 -2.80 5.58 20.50
N GLY A 239 -2.33 6.27 19.46
CA GLY A 239 -2.34 5.77 18.08
C GLY A 239 -1.52 4.50 17.92
N VAL A 240 -0.28 4.46 18.43
CA VAL A 240 0.58 3.26 18.38
C VAL A 240 -0.08 2.10 19.15
N ALA A 241 -0.65 2.36 20.32
CA ALA A 241 -1.36 1.35 21.09
C ALA A 241 -2.60 0.82 20.35
N ALA A 242 -3.36 1.68 19.68
CA ALA A 242 -4.50 1.29 18.86
C ALA A 242 -4.07 0.41 17.68
N VAL A 243 -2.99 0.78 16.96
CA VAL A 243 -2.41 -0.05 15.89
C VAL A 243 -2.02 -1.42 16.42
N ALA A 244 -1.29 -1.48 17.55
CA ALA A 244 -0.86 -2.74 18.16
C ALA A 244 -2.06 -3.63 18.54
N GLY A 245 -3.09 -3.06 19.18
CA GLY A 245 -4.31 -3.76 19.56
C GLY A 245 -5.08 -4.29 18.35
N LEU A 246 -5.23 -3.48 17.31
CA LEU A 246 -5.91 -3.89 16.07
C LEU A 246 -5.15 -4.98 15.32
N LEU A 247 -3.81 -4.93 15.28
CA LEU A 247 -3.00 -5.99 14.69
C LEU A 247 -3.13 -7.31 15.48
N VAL A 248 -3.12 -7.24 16.80
CA VAL A 248 -3.42 -8.45 17.62
C VAL A 248 -4.80 -8.99 17.28
N TYR A 249 -5.82 -8.14 17.18
CA TYR A 249 -7.16 -8.54 16.79
C TYR A 249 -7.19 -9.17 15.40
N GLU A 250 -6.50 -8.59 14.39
CA GLU A 250 -6.36 -9.16 13.05
C GLU A 250 -5.83 -10.60 13.09
N HIS A 251 -4.79 -10.84 13.89
CA HIS A 251 -4.23 -12.17 14.06
C HIS A 251 -5.17 -13.17 14.76
N THR A 252 -6.22 -12.71 15.44
CA THR A 252 -7.26 -13.59 15.98
C THR A 252 -8.34 -13.97 14.96
N LEU A 253 -8.49 -13.17 13.88
CA LEU A 253 -9.48 -13.42 12.84
C LEU A 253 -9.02 -14.47 11.82
N VAL A 254 -7.71 -14.66 11.67
CA VAL A 254 -7.12 -15.53 10.65
C VAL A 254 -6.37 -16.68 11.31
N HIS A 255 -6.80 -17.91 10.99
CA HIS A 255 -6.20 -19.14 11.55
C HIS A 255 -5.74 -20.09 10.44
N PRO A 256 -4.70 -20.90 10.68
CA PRO A 256 -4.33 -21.98 9.77
C PRO A 256 -5.53 -22.92 9.55
N GLY A 257 -6.02 -23.00 8.32
CA GLY A 257 -7.18 -23.84 7.95
C GLY A 257 -8.53 -23.13 7.95
N ASP A 258 -8.64 -21.88 8.43
CA ASP A 258 -9.86 -21.06 8.29
C ASP A 258 -9.54 -19.64 7.76
N LEU A 259 -9.76 -19.45 6.48
CA LEU A 259 -9.52 -18.18 5.78
C LEU A 259 -10.81 -17.39 5.51
N ARG A 260 -11.97 -17.81 6.03
CA ARG A 260 -13.30 -17.22 5.73
C ARG A 260 -13.39 -15.75 6.15
N ARG A 261 -12.62 -15.33 7.16
CA ARG A 261 -12.62 -13.95 7.67
C ARG A 261 -11.44 -13.13 7.14
N LEU A 262 -10.66 -13.69 6.20
CA LEU A 262 -9.46 -13.03 5.69
C LEU A 262 -9.79 -11.72 4.96
N ASP A 263 -10.89 -11.67 4.19
CA ASP A 263 -11.30 -10.42 3.53
C ASP A 263 -11.70 -9.34 4.56
N ALA A 264 -12.39 -9.70 5.64
CA ALA A 264 -12.73 -8.76 6.72
C ALA A 264 -11.48 -8.28 7.47
N ALA A 265 -10.54 -9.17 7.77
CA ALA A 265 -9.24 -8.82 8.35
C ALA A 265 -8.48 -7.87 7.42
N PHE A 266 -8.36 -8.22 6.15
CA PHE A 266 -7.62 -7.43 5.17
C PHE A 266 -8.21 -6.03 4.95
N PHE A 267 -9.52 -5.91 4.67
CA PHE A 267 -10.10 -4.62 4.31
C PHE A 267 -10.51 -3.77 5.51
N THR A 268 -11.26 -4.37 6.43
CA THR A 268 -11.87 -3.60 7.52
C THR A 268 -10.82 -3.22 8.56
N VAL A 269 -10.07 -4.21 9.08
CA VAL A 269 -9.12 -3.95 10.17
C VAL A 269 -7.99 -3.03 9.68
N ASN A 270 -7.40 -3.31 8.52
CA ASN A 270 -6.30 -2.50 8.00
C ASN A 270 -6.76 -1.10 7.54
N GLY A 271 -8.00 -0.96 7.04
CA GLY A 271 -8.60 0.35 6.79
C GLY A 271 -8.76 1.18 8.06
N VAL A 272 -9.25 0.55 9.14
CA VAL A 272 -9.37 1.20 10.46
C VAL A 272 -8.00 1.56 11.03
N ILE A 273 -7.00 0.67 10.95
CA ILE A 273 -5.62 0.96 11.39
C ILE A 273 -5.11 2.25 10.74
N SER A 274 -5.20 2.35 9.41
CA SER A 274 -4.66 3.48 8.68
C SER A 274 -5.33 4.80 9.06
N VAL A 275 -6.66 4.82 9.07
CA VAL A 275 -7.44 6.03 9.39
C VAL A 275 -7.30 6.42 10.86
N ALA A 276 -7.36 5.45 11.78
CA ALA A 276 -7.24 5.72 13.21
C ALA A 276 -5.84 6.24 13.56
N PHE A 277 -4.79 5.63 13.03
CA PHE A 277 -3.43 6.11 13.30
C PHE A 277 -3.23 7.54 12.79
N PHE A 278 -3.70 7.85 11.57
CA PHE A 278 -3.66 9.22 11.07
C PHE A 278 -4.46 10.19 11.97
N ALA A 279 -5.66 9.81 12.42
CA ALA A 279 -6.46 10.66 13.30
C ALA A 279 -5.73 10.99 14.61
N PHE A 280 -5.06 10.00 15.21
CA PHE A 280 -4.25 10.23 16.41
C PHE A 280 -3.03 11.13 16.14
N VAL A 281 -2.33 10.92 15.02
CA VAL A 281 -1.21 11.80 14.61
C VAL A 281 -1.70 13.22 14.36
N LEU A 282 -2.85 13.38 13.70
CA LEU A 282 -3.45 14.71 13.48
C LEU A 282 -3.75 15.43 14.80
N LEU A 283 -4.30 14.72 15.79
CA LEU A 283 -4.55 15.29 17.12
C LEU A 283 -3.24 15.65 17.82
N ASP A 284 -2.21 14.82 17.72
CA ASP A 284 -0.91 15.01 18.35
C ASP A 284 -0.16 16.24 17.81
N THR A 285 -0.27 16.49 16.51
CA THR A 285 0.48 17.57 15.84
C THR A 285 -0.29 18.89 15.76
N VAL A 286 -1.61 18.92 16.00
CA VAL A 286 -2.43 20.13 15.85
C VAL A 286 -2.95 20.68 17.17
N LEU A 287 -3.06 19.85 18.22
CA LEU A 287 -3.48 20.24 19.57
C LEU A 287 -2.29 20.52 20.48
#